data_51ab2dad99359b3cb385f7131b619a76
#
_entry.id   51ab2dad99359b3cb385f7131b619a76
#
_cell.length_a   1.000
_cell.length_b   1.000
_cell.length_c   1.000
_cell.angle_alpha   90.00
_cell.angle_beta   90.00
_cell.angle_gamma   90.00
#
_symmetry.space_group_name_H-M   'P 1'
#
loop_
_entity.id
_entity.type
_entity.pdbx_description
1 polymer ?
#
loop_
_entity_poly.entity_id
_entity_poly.type
_entity_poly.pdbx_seq_one_letter_code
_entity_poly.pdbx_strand_id
1 'polypeptide(L)'
;MGYDTERMFEREKKGIKTVMAKKETYDAGSISVLEGLEAVRKRPGMYIGSVSRKGLNHLIYEIVDNAVDEHLAGYCTNIHVVLEKDGSCTVADNGRGIPVDMHEKGVSAERLVFTTLHAGGKFDNSAYKTSGGLHGVGSSVVNALSTYLDIKISRDGYVHHDRYERGIPAIELEDGLLPKLGRTRETGTCVNFLPDPEIFEKTRFSATEVKSRLHETAYLNPELTILF
;
A
#
# COMPACT_ATOMS: atom_id res chain seq x y z
N MET A 1 -17.84 -52.54 -59.27
CA MET A 1 -17.90 -52.20 -57.84
C MET A 1 -17.53 -50.73 -57.75
N GLY A 2 -18.54 -49.85 -57.80
CA GLY A 2 -18.34 -48.42 -57.66
C GLY A 2 -18.54 -48.06 -56.16
N TYR A 3 -17.53 -47.47 -55.58
CA TYR A 3 -17.60 -46.99 -54.21
C TYR A 3 -18.22 -45.59 -54.26
N ASP A 4 -19.35 -45.48 -53.56
CA ASP A 4 -20.15 -44.27 -53.46
C ASP A 4 -19.44 -43.26 -52.55
N THR A 5 -18.58 -42.42 -53.11
CA THR A 5 -17.80 -41.39 -52.42
C THR A 5 -18.62 -40.18 -52.02
N GLU A 6 -19.87 -40.02 -52.54
CA GLU A 6 -20.71 -38.88 -52.18
C GLU A 6 -21.37 -39.03 -50.79
N ARG A 7 -21.61 -40.25 -50.34
CA ARG A 7 -22.19 -40.52 -49.00
C ARG A 7 -21.26 -40.26 -47.82
N MET A 8 -19.96 -40.28 -48.05
CA MET A 8 -18.97 -39.99 -46.99
C MET A 8 -18.85 -38.48 -46.73
N PHE A 9 -19.01 -37.64 -47.75
CA PHE A 9 -18.90 -36.16 -47.58
C PHE A 9 -20.10 -35.53 -46.91
N GLU A 10 -21.26 -36.15 -46.94
CA GLU A 10 -22.45 -35.63 -46.25
C GLU A 10 -22.52 -35.94 -44.76
N ARG A 11 -21.78 -36.95 -44.29
CA ARG A 11 -21.73 -37.28 -42.82
C ARG A 11 -20.80 -36.38 -42.03
N GLU A 12 -19.79 -35.78 -42.63
CA GLU A 12 -18.88 -34.85 -41.94
C GLU A 12 -19.44 -33.45 -41.78
N LYS A 13 -20.44 -33.04 -42.58
CA LYS A 13 -21.06 -31.71 -42.43
C LYS A 13 -22.04 -31.55 -41.26
N LYS A 14 -22.45 -32.63 -40.59
CA LYS A 14 -23.43 -32.60 -39.51
C LYS A 14 -22.83 -32.55 -38.10
N GLY A 15 -21.49 -32.53 -37.92
CA GLY A 15 -20.81 -32.65 -36.64
C GLY A 15 -20.10 -31.38 -36.14
N ILE A 16 -19.87 -30.38 -36.97
CA ILE A 16 -19.15 -29.18 -36.56
C ILE A 16 -20.14 -28.06 -36.30
N LYS A 17 -20.71 -28.02 -35.09
CA LYS A 17 -21.24 -26.77 -34.54
C LYS A 17 -20.03 -25.86 -34.27
N THR A 18 -19.70 -25.04 -35.26
CA THR A 18 -18.79 -23.90 -35.04
C THR A 18 -19.46 -23.03 -33.97
N VAL A 19 -19.03 -23.14 -32.75
CA VAL A 19 -19.30 -22.13 -31.71
C VAL A 19 -18.55 -20.89 -32.19
N MET A 20 -19.22 -20.04 -32.94
CA MET A 20 -18.71 -18.69 -33.22
C MET A 20 -18.61 -18.01 -31.85
N ALA A 21 -17.39 -17.93 -31.31
CA ALA A 21 -17.08 -17.06 -30.21
C ALA A 21 -17.58 -15.65 -30.63
N LYS A 22 -18.51 -15.12 -29.87
CA LYS A 22 -18.99 -13.75 -30.03
C LYS A 22 -17.75 -12.86 -29.98
N LYS A 23 -17.39 -12.27 -31.11
CA LYS A 23 -16.28 -11.31 -31.18
C LYS A 23 -16.71 -10.14 -30.31
N GLU A 24 -16.14 -10.05 -29.10
CA GLU A 24 -16.34 -8.89 -28.27
C GLU A 24 -15.81 -7.69 -29.06
N THR A 25 -16.69 -6.77 -29.37
CA THR A 25 -16.32 -5.53 -30.05
C THR A 25 -15.58 -4.66 -29.06
N TYR A 26 -14.29 -4.40 -29.33
CA TYR A 26 -13.52 -3.42 -28.57
C TYR A 26 -14.01 -2.02 -28.99
N ASP A 27 -14.85 -1.44 -28.15
CA ASP A 27 -15.44 -0.11 -28.32
C ASP A 27 -15.20 0.77 -27.09
N ALA A 28 -15.71 2.00 -27.09
CA ALA A 28 -15.56 2.92 -25.97
C ALA A 28 -16.11 2.36 -24.63
N GLY A 29 -17.14 1.50 -24.69
CA GLY A 29 -17.72 0.84 -23.54
C GLY A 29 -16.83 -0.24 -22.92
N SER A 30 -15.82 -0.72 -23.66
CA SER A 30 -14.84 -1.68 -23.16
C SER A 30 -13.67 -1.03 -22.39
N ILE A 31 -13.61 0.32 -22.37
CA ILE A 31 -12.59 1.08 -21.63
C ILE A 31 -13.12 1.33 -20.21
N SER A 32 -12.50 0.65 -19.22
CA SER A 32 -12.78 0.91 -17.80
C SER A 32 -11.75 1.89 -17.24
N VAL A 33 -12.23 2.93 -16.56
CA VAL A 33 -11.40 3.86 -15.79
C VAL A 33 -11.38 3.35 -14.35
N LEU A 34 -10.19 3.13 -13.82
CA LEU A 34 -9.97 2.78 -12.42
C LEU A 34 -9.46 4.01 -11.69
N GLU A 35 -10.11 4.36 -10.59
CA GLU A 35 -9.73 5.53 -9.79
C GLU A 35 -9.28 5.11 -8.39
N GLY A 36 -8.41 5.93 -7.79
CA GLY A 36 -7.99 5.79 -6.39
C GLY A 36 -7.35 4.45 -6.06
N LEU A 37 -7.63 3.96 -4.86
CA LEU A 37 -7.03 2.72 -4.33
C LEU A 37 -7.53 1.44 -4.99
N GLU A 38 -8.68 1.48 -5.67
CA GLU A 38 -9.17 0.34 -6.44
C GLU A 38 -8.22 -0.01 -7.60
N ALA A 39 -7.63 1.01 -8.25
CA ALA A 39 -6.61 0.82 -9.29
C ALA A 39 -5.40 0.05 -8.75
N VAL A 40 -4.95 0.36 -7.52
CA VAL A 40 -3.85 -0.32 -6.84
C VAL A 40 -4.19 -1.79 -6.62
N ARG A 41 -5.36 -2.09 -6.08
CA ARG A 41 -5.80 -3.47 -5.81
C ARG A 41 -5.95 -4.30 -7.08
N LYS A 42 -6.43 -3.72 -8.18
CA LYS A 42 -6.57 -4.41 -9.48
C LYS A 42 -5.25 -4.63 -10.21
N ARG A 43 -4.26 -3.76 -10.00
CA ARG A 43 -2.95 -3.81 -10.68
C ARG A 43 -1.78 -3.59 -9.70
N PRO A 44 -1.66 -4.40 -8.62
CA PRO A 44 -0.68 -4.16 -7.57
C PRO A 44 0.77 -4.17 -8.09
N GLY A 45 1.06 -5.02 -9.09
CA GLY A 45 2.39 -5.09 -9.69
C GLY A 45 2.92 -3.79 -10.29
N MET A 46 2.04 -2.85 -10.67
CA MET A 46 2.44 -1.52 -11.17
C MET A 46 3.02 -0.64 -10.07
N TYR A 47 2.66 -0.88 -8.80
CA TYR A 47 3.06 -0.08 -7.65
C TYR A 47 4.19 -0.72 -6.84
N ILE A 48 4.14 -2.05 -6.67
CA ILE A 48 5.12 -2.80 -5.84
C ILE A 48 6.00 -3.74 -6.67
N GLY A 49 5.97 -3.64 -8.01
CA GLY A 49 6.77 -4.41 -8.95
C GLY A 49 6.29 -5.85 -9.14
N SER A 50 5.80 -6.53 -8.13
CA SER A 50 5.22 -7.88 -8.22
C SER A 50 4.37 -8.20 -6.99
N VAL A 51 3.51 -9.22 -7.09
CA VAL A 51 2.75 -9.79 -5.93
C VAL A 51 3.48 -10.96 -5.26
N SER A 52 4.74 -11.19 -5.63
CA SER A 52 5.61 -12.18 -5.00
C SER A 52 6.13 -11.71 -3.64
N ARG A 53 6.93 -12.55 -2.96
CA ARG A 53 7.59 -12.18 -1.69
C ARG A 53 8.37 -10.86 -1.76
N LYS A 54 8.97 -10.55 -2.91
CA LYS A 54 9.70 -9.30 -3.11
C LYS A 54 8.76 -8.09 -2.98
N GLY A 55 7.62 -8.11 -3.68
CA GLY A 55 6.62 -7.05 -3.57
C GLY A 55 5.92 -7.01 -2.21
N LEU A 56 5.76 -8.18 -1.55
CA LEU A 56 5.27 -8.24 -0.18
C LEU A 56 6.20 -7.50 0.78
N ASN A 57 7.50 -7.80 0.77
CA ASN A 57 8.48 -7.12 1.61
C ASN A 57 8.56 -5.61 1.30
N HIS A 58 8.25 -5.22 0.06
CA HIS A 58 8.26 -3.81 -0.36
C HIS A 58 7.27 -2.96 0.43
N LEU A 59 6.15 -3.54 0.90
CA LEU A 59 5.22 -2.83 1.77
C LEU A 59 5.89 -2.31 3.05
N ILE A 60 6.80 -3.10 3.65
CA ILE A 60 7.57 -2.68 4.83
C ILE A 60 8.49 -1.52 4.45
N TYR A 61 9.15 -1.62 3.30
CA TYR A 61 10.12 -0.61 2.87
C TYR A 61 9.45 0.74 2.61
N GLU A 62 8.24 0.77 2.07
CA GLU A 62 7.48 2.01 1.87
C GLU A 62 7.20 2.75 3.19
N ILE A 63 6.86 2.02 4.26
CA ILE A 63 6.62 2.66 5.57
C ILE A 63 7.95 3.05 6.23
N VAL A 64 9.00 2.21 6.12
CA VAL A 64 10.34 2.54 6.64
C VAL A 64 10.92 3.77 5.93
N ASP A 65 10.76 3.88 4.61
CA ASP A 65 11.26 5.01 3.83
C ASP A 65 10.59 6.33 4.26
N ASN A 66 9.33 6.30 4.71
CA ASN A 66 8.70 7.48 5.31
C ASN A 66 9.37 7.90 6.64
N ALA A 67 9.74 6.94 7.48
CA ALA A 67 10.47 7.22 8.71
C ALA A 67 11.92 7.68 8.44
N VAL A 68 12.56 7.15 7.39
CA VAL A 68 13.88 7.64 6.92
C VAL A 68 13.79 9.08 6.40
N ASP A 69 12.70 9.45 5.73
CA ASP A 69 12.49 10.84 5.30
C ASP A 69 12.38 11.80 6.49
N GLU A 70 11.73 11.38 7.59
CA GLU A 70 11.73 12.13 8.86
C GLU A 70 13.15 12.23 9.47
N HIS A 71 13.97 11.18 9.32
CA HIS A 71 15.38 11.23 9.72
C HIS A 71 16.18 12.22 8.89
N LEU A 72 16.07 12.17 7.57
CA LEU A 72 16.74 13.09 6.65
C LEU A 72 16.30 14.56 6.85
N ALA A 73 15.08 14.77 7.32
CA ALA A 73 14.56 16.06 7.75
C ALA A 73 15.06 16.49 9.14
N GLY A 74 15.80 15.63 9.86
CA GLY A 74 16.40 15.91 11.17
C GLY A 74 15.48 15.67 12.37
N TYR A 75 14.38 14.94 12.23
CA TYR A 75 13.39 14.75 13.30
C TYR A 75 13.30 13.32 13.83
N CYS A 76 13.74 12.32 13.07
CA CYS A 76 13.70 10.91 13.50
C CYS A 76 15.11 10.38 13.78
N THR A 77 15.28 9.66 14.89
CA THR A 77 16.53 8.99 15.26
C THR A 77 16.36 7.49 15.48
N ASN A 78 15.12 7.03 15.64
CA ASN A 78 14.82 5.63 15.95
C ASN A 78 13.66 5.11 15.11
N ILE A 79 13.86 3.95 14.50
CA ILE A 79 12.84 3.19 13.79
C ILE A 79 12.77 1.80 14.39
N HIS A 80 11.57 1.34 14.74
CA HIS A 80 11.32 -0.02 15.21
C HIS A 80 10.51 -0.77 14.17
N VAL A 81 10.98 -1.93 13.74
CA VAL A 81 10.27 -2.81 12.79
C VAL A 81 10.05 -4.15 13.46
N VAL A 82 8.81 -4.60 13.54
CA VAL A 82 8.44 -5.87 14.16
C VAL A 82 7.62 -6.70 13.18
N LEU A 83 8.05 -7.94 12.93
CA LEU A 83 7.22 -8.93 12.23
C LEU A 83 6.42 -9.69 13.30
N GLU A 84 5.13 -9.48 13.31
CA GLU A 84 4.24 -10.02 14.34
C GLU A 84 3.90 -11.50 14.08
N LYS A 85 3.49 -12.20 15.15
CA LYS A 85 3.15 -13.62 15.08
C LYS A 85 1.95 -13.93 14.19
N ASP A 86 1.01 -12.99 14.09
CA ASP A 86 -0.19 -13.09 13.24
C ASP A 86 0.09 -12.84 11.75
N GLY A 87 1.34 -12.45 11.40
CA GLY A 87 1.75 -12.14 10.04
C GLY A 87 1.67 -10.67 9.68
N SER A 88 1.21 -9.81 10.59
CA SER A 88 1.27 -8.36 10.42
C SER A 88 2.70 -7.82 10.60
N CYS A 89 2.91 -6.59 10.21
CA CYS A 89 4.16 -5.85 10.44
C CYS A 89 3.85 -4.53 11.13
N THR A 90 4.62 -4.23 12.16
CA THR A 90 4.60 -2.94 12.85
C THR A 90 5.86 -2.16 12.48
N VAL A 91 5.70 -0.92 12.05
CA VAL A 91 6.79 0.04 11.88
C VAL A 91 6.47 1.27 12.71
N ALA A 92 7.35 1.63 13.62
CA ALA A 92 7.19 2.80 14.48
C ALA A 92 8.44 3.69 14.40
N ASP A 93 8.25 4.99 14.32
CA ASP A 93 9.31 5.99 14.34
C ASP A 93 9.08 7.01 15.47
N ASN A 94 10.12 7.75 15.80
CA ASN A 94 10.07 8.86 16.75
C ASN A 94 10.20 10.24 16.05
N GLY A 95 9.75 10.34 14.81
CA GLY A 95 9.69 11.60 14.04
C GLY A 95 8.63 12.58 14.57
N ARG A 96 8.24 13.54 13.76
CA ARG A 96 7.22 14.55 14.13
C ARG A 96 5.80 14.00 14.25
N GLY A 97 5.55 12.81 13.72
CA GLY A 97 4.21 12.29 13.47
C GLY A 97 3.57 12.92 12.22
N ILE A 98 2.81 12.15 11.47
CA ILE A 98 2.05 12.64 10.31
C ILE A 98 1.11 13.78 10.75
N PRO A 99 0.95 14.86 9.96
CA PRO A 99 -0.01 15.92 10.25
C PRO A 99 -1.44 15.36 10.39
N VAL A 100 -2.13 15.78 11.46
CA VAL A 100 -3.49 15.35 11.80
C VAL A 100 -4.50 16.49 11.68
N ASP A 101 -4.02 17.67 11.29
CA ASP A 101 -4.84 18.85 11.11
C ASP A 101 -5.87 18.67 9.99
N MET A 102 -6.91 19.48 10.02
CA MET A 102 -7.88 19.56 8.94
C MET A 102 -7.22 20.11 7.66
N HIS A 103 -7.30 19.35 6.60
CA HIS A 103 -6.91 19.81 5.27
C HIS A 103 -8.05 20.61 4.62
N GLU A 104 -7.73 21.47 3.66
CA GLU A 104 -8.74 22.28 2.92
C GLU A 104 -9.85 21.44 2.24
N LYS A 105 -9.60 20.15 2.01
CA LYS A 105 -10.59 19.19 1.51
C LYS A 105 -11.60 18.71 2.59
N GLY A 106 -11.54 19.24 3.81
CA GLY A 106 -12.49 18.93 4.88
C GLY A 106 -12.28 17.57 5.56
N VAL A 107 -11.08 16.97 5.43
CA VAL A 107 -10.70 15.74 6.11
C VAL A 107 -9.31 15.89 6.73
N SER A 108 -8.96 15.05 7.70
CA SER A 108 -7.62 15.01 8.28
C SER A 108 -6.54 14.83 7.20
N ALA A 109 -5.42 15.53 7.33
CA ALA A 109 -4.30 15.41 6.41
C ALA A 109 -3.74 13.97 6.37
N GLU A 110 -3.73 13.28 7.53
CA GLU A 110 -3.38 11.87 7.61
C GLU A 110 -4.25 11.02 6.68
N ARG A 111 -5.57 11.20 6.73
CA ARG A 111 -6.51 10.42 5.92
C ARG A 111 -6.27 10.60 4.42
N LEU A 112 -5.87 11.78 3.98
CA LEU A 112 -5.47 12.00 2.58
C LEU A 112 -4.22 11.21 2.21
N VAL A 113 -3.22 11.15 3.10
CA VAL A 113 -1.98 10.41 2.86
C VAL A 113 -2.25 8.91 2.66
N PHE A 114 -3.21 8.34 3.40
CA PHE A 114 -3.51 6.91 3.32
C PHE A 114 -4.60 6.54 2.32
N THR A 115 -5.45 7.48 1.88
CA THR A 115 -6.58 7.17 0.98
C THR A 115 -6.46 7.76 -0.41
N THR A 116 -5.49 8.65 -0.66
CA THR A 116 -5.36 9.33 -1.95
C THR A 116 -3.98 9.04 -2.55
N LEU A 117 -3.96 8.57 -3.80
CA LEU A 117 -2.71 8.44 -4.57
C LEU A 117 -2.14 9.84 -4.85
N HIS A 118 -0.81 9.95 -4.79
CA HIS A 118 -0.10 11.21 -5.00
C HIS A 118 -0.50 12.32 -4.00
N ALA A 119 -0.85 11.94 -2.76
CA ALA A 119 -1.03 12.85 -1.65
C ALA A 119 0.15 12.73 -0.68
N GLY A 120 0.74 13.85 -0.30
CA GLY A 120 1.83 13.88 0.70
C GLY A 120 2.64 15.17 0.63
N GLY A 121 3.28 15.53 1.75
CA GLY A 121 4.13 16.73 1.87
C GLY A 121 5.43 16.71 1.07
N LYS A 122 5.71 15.61 0.34
CA LYS A 122 6.95 15.44 -0.44
C LYS A 122 6.90 16.13 -1.82
N PHE A 123 5.73 16.57 -2.26
CA PHE A 123 5.56 17.32 -3.50
C PHE A 123 5.93 18.81 -3.35
N ASP A 124 6.04 19.29 -2.11
CA ASP A 124 6.47 20.63 -1.80
C ASP A 124 7.87 20.59 -1.16
N ASN A 125 8.86 21.21 -1.81
CA ASN A 125 10.25 21.30 -1.33
C ASN A 125 10.40 22.03 0.02
N SER A 126 9.34 22.60 0.57
CA SER A 126 9.35 23.28 1.87
C SER A 126 9.44 22.30 3.05
N ALA A 127 8.83 21.12 2.94
CA ALA A 127 8.77 20.13 4.03
C ALA A 127 9.94 19.14 4.02
N TYR A 128 10.43 18.77 2.81
CA TYR A 128 11.51 17.81 2.64
C TYR A 128 12.45 18.25 1.53
N LYS A 129 13.71 18.58 1.89
CA LYS A 129 14.77 18.94 0.92
C LYS A 129 15.31 17.74 0.15
N THR A 130 15.26 16.56 0.75
CA THR A 130 15.67 15.28 0.20
C THR A 130 14.67 14.24 0.66
N SER A 131 14.23 13.36 -0.23
CA SER A 131 13.27 12.31 0.09
C SER A 131 13.72 11.00 -0.56
N GLY A 132 13.67 9.89 0.20
CA GLY A 132 13.91 8.54 -0.29
C GLY A 132 12.72 8.00 -1.08
N GLY A 133 11.50 8.44 -0.73
CA GLY A 133 10.27 8.07 -1.42
C GLY A 133 9.94 9.05 -2.55
N LEU A 134 10.14 8.63 -3.81
CA LEU A 134 10.04 9.51 -4.99
C LEU A 134 8.60 9.75 -5.49
N HIS A 135 7.61 8.95 -5.09
CA HIS A 135 6.32 8.87 -5.79
C HIS A 135 5.12 9.38 -4.97
N GLY A 136 5.26 9.56 -3.65
CA GLY A 136 4.16 10.02 -2.78
C GLY A 136 2.93 9.08 -2.75
N VAL A 137 3.15 7.79 -3.02
CA VAL A 137 2.07 6.78 -3.08
C VAL A 137 2.24 5.65 -2.07
N GLY A 138 3.40 5.54 -1.41
CA GLY A 138 3.75 4.37 -0.60
C GLY A 138 2.72 4.05 0.48
N SER A 139 2.35 5.03 1.31
CA SER A 139 1.37 4.83 2.40
C SER A 139 0.01 4.36 1.89
N SER A 140 -0.51 5.00 0.85
CA SER A 140 -1.81 4.65 0.26
C SER A 140 -1.77 3.30 -0.46
N VAL A 141 -0.64 2.90 -1.05
CA VAL A 141 -0.43 1.59 -1.65
C VAL A 141 -0.39 0.50 -0.57
N VAL A 142 0.34 0.70 0.54
CA VAL A 142 0.34 -0.26 1.67
C VAL A 142 -1.06 -0.43 2.23
N ASN A 143 -1.79 0.67 2.42
CA ASN A 143 -3.18 0.63 2.87
C ASN A 143 -4.08 -0.17 1.92
N ALA A 144 -4.02 0.11 0.61
CA ALA A 144 -4.83 -0.59 -0.39
C ALA A 144 -4.55 -2.09 -0.46
N LEU A 145 -3.30 -2.53 -0.20
CA LEU A 145 -2.85 -3.92 -0.34
C LEU A 145 -2.85 -4.70 0.99
N SER A 146 -3.41 -4.11 2.04
CA SER A 146 -3.54 -4.72 3.37
C SER A 146 -4.99 -5.09 3.70
N THR A 147 -5.18 -6.19 4.41
CA THR A 147 -6.48 -6.57 4.98
C THR A 147 -6.93 -5.49 5.96
N TYR A 148 -6.00 -5.04 6.79
CA TYR A 148 -6.18 -3.86 7.63
C TYR A 148 -4.87 -3.08 7.74
N LEU A 149 -4.99 -1.80 8.03
CA LEU A 149 -3.91 -0.93 8.46
C LEU A 149 -4.40 -0.13 9.66
N ASP A 150 -3.67 -0.21 10.76
CA ASP A 150 -3.93 0.51 12.01
C ASP A 150 -2.80 1.52 12.24
N ILE A 151 -3.14 2.77 12.48
CA ILE A 151 -2.17 3.84 12.63
C ILE A 151 -2.40 4.61 13.93
N LYS A 152 -1.31 4.85 14.65
CA LYS A 152 -1.26 5.72 15.82
C LYS A 152 -0.25 6.82 15.58
N ILE A 153 -0.66 8.05 15.80
CA ILE A 153 0.16 9.24 15.58
C ILE A 153 0.26 10.01 16.88
N SER A 154 1.48 10.06 17.43
CA SER A 154 1.81 10.88 18.58
C SER A 154 2.21 12.27 18.10
N ARG A 155 1.32 13.25 18.27
CA ARG A 155 1.51 14.62 17.80
C ARG A 155 0.67 15.60 18.62
N ASP A 156 1.16 16.81 18.82
CA ASP A 156 0.48 17.92 19.49
C ASP A 156 -0.05 17.56 20.89
N GLY A 157 0.72 16.72 21.62
CA GLY A 157 0.42 16.30 22.99
C GLY A 157 -0.62 15.17 23.10
N TYR A 158 -1.04 14.56 21.98
CA TYR A 158 -2.02 13.48 21.97
C TYR A 158 -1.57 12.33 21.06
N VAL A 159 -2.11 11.13 21.35
CA VAL A 159 -2.08 9.98 20.45
C VAL A 159 -3.39 10.00 19.66
N HIS A 160 -3.27 10.22 18.37
CA HIS A 160 -4.37 10.11 17.40
C HIS A 160 -4.43 8.71 16.81
N HIS A 161 -5.61 8.26 16.39
CA HIS A 161 -5.80 6.91 15.87
C HIS A 161 -6.66 6.92 14.62
N ASP A 162 -6.24 6.15 13.61
CA ASP A 162 -7.10 5.77 12.48
C ASP A 162 -6.90 4.29 12.15
N ARG A 163 -7.85 3.73 11.42
CA ARG A 163 -7.84 2.35 10.96
C ARG A 163 -8.51 2.25 9.61
N TYR A 164 -7.98 1.37 8.81
CA TYR A 164 -8.45 1.09 7.46
C TYR A 164 -8.64 -0.41 7.26
N GLU A 165 -9.61 -0.77 6.42
CA GLU A 165 -9.81 -2.13 5.94
C GLU A 165 -9.80 -2.12 4.41
N ARG A 166 -8.79 -2.76 3.81
CA ARG A 166 -8.57 -2.78 2.35
C ARG A 166 -8.61 -1.39 1.70
N GLY A 167 -8.00 -0.41 2.36
CA GLY A 167 -7.93 0.97 1.90
C GLY A 167 -9.12 1.84 2.27
N ILE A 168 -10.14 1.28 2.89
CA ILE A 168 -11.36 2.00 3.28
C ILE A 168 -11.25 2.39 4.77
N PRO A 169 -11.48 3.66 5.14
CA PRO A 169 -11.50 4.07 6.53
C PRO A 169 -12.55 3.30 7.34
N ALA A 170 -12.15 2.77 8.49
CA ALA A 170 -12.99 1.99 9.40
C ALA A 170 -13.39 2.76 10.67
N ILE A 171 -12.82 3.95 10.89
CA ILE A 171 -13.11 4.82 12.03
C ILE A 171 -13.80 6.09 11.53
N GLU A 172 -14.87 6.50 12.21
CA GLU A 172 -15.52 7.78 11.95
C GLU A 172 -14.69 8.93 12.53
N LEU A 173 -14.64 10.03 11.80
CA LEU A 173 -13.97 11.25 12.25
C LEU A 173 -14.91 12.06 13.13
N GLU A 174 -14.36 12.65 14.20
CA GLU A 174 -15.06 13.62 15.04
C GLU A 174 -14.82 15.04 14.49
N ASP A 175 -15.86 15.67 13.94
CA ASP A 175 -15.74 16.98 13.27
C ASP A 175 -14.63 17.02 12.19
N GLY A 176 -14.44 15.92 11.47
CA GLY A 176 -13.41 15.79 10.43
C GLY A 176 -12.00 15.49 10.95
N LEU A 177 -11.81 15.34 12.25
CA LEU A 177 -10.53 15.05 12.91
C LEU A 177 -10.47 13.62 13.44
N LEU A 178 -9.27 13.10 13.60
CA LEU A 178 -9.01 11.78 14.17
C LEU A 178 -9.32 11.73 15.66
N PRO A 179 -9.90 10.63 16.16
CA PRO A 179 -10.11 10.43 17.59
C PRO A 179 -8.79 10.41 18.35
N LYS A 180 -8.81 10.93 19.57
CA LYS A 180 -7.69 10.98 20.51
C LYS A 180 -7.77 9.86 21.52
N LEU A 181 -6.79 8.95 21.53
CA LEU A 181 -6.73 7.85 22.50
C LEU A 181 -6.25 8.30 23.88
N GLY A 182 -5.46 9.38 23.97
CA GLY A 182 -4.89 9.87 25.22
C GLY A 182 -3.82 10.93 25.01
N ARG A 183 -3.27 11.43 26.13
CA ARG A 183 -2.17 12.40 26.11
C ARG A 183 -0.83 11.68 26.00
N THR A 184 0.13 12.30 25.32
CA THR A 184 1.51 11.84 25.22
C THR A 184 2.48 13.03 25.25
N ARG A 185 3.74 12.77 25.63
CA ARG A 185 4.86 13.71 25.48
C ARG A 185 5.77 13.33 24.31
N GLU A 186 5.54 12.17 23.75
CA GLU A 186 6.30 11.63 22.62
C GLU A 186 5.73 12.12 21.29
N THR A 187 6.55 12.08 20.27
CA THR A 187 6.15 12.30 18.87
C THR A 187 6.51 11.08 18.04
N GLY A 188 5.82 10.87 16.92
CA GLY A 188 6.13 9.80 16.00
C GLY A 188 4.90 9.17 15.37
N THR A 189 5.16 8.24 14.46
CA THR A 189 4.12 7.47 13.77
C THR A 189 4.33 5.98 14.01
N CYS A 190 3.27 5.26 14.29
CA CYS A 190 3.27 3.80 14.41
C CYS A 190 2.21 3.23 13.47
N VAL A 191 2.64 2.45 12.49
CA VAL A 191 1.78 1.79 11.51
C VAL A 191 1.88 0.28 11.70
N ASN A 192 0.75 -0.39 11.93
CA ASN A 192 0.64 -1.84 11.89
C ASN A 192 -0.26 -2.24 10.72
N PHE A 193 0.17 -3.19 9.89
CA PHE A 193 -0.59 -3.61 8.73
C PHE A 193 -0.46 -5.12 8.48
N LEU A 194 -1.55 -5.72 8.00
CA LEU A 194 -1.62 -7.13 7.63
C LEU A 194 -1.82 -7.25 6.11
N PRO A 195 -0.87 -7.83 5.37
CA PRO A 195 -1.02 -8.03 3.92
C PRO A 195 -2.28 -8.81 3.55
N ASP A 196 -2.94 -8.41 2.47
CA ASP A 196 -4.19 -9.02 2.03
C ASP A 196 -3.94 -10.33 1.25
N PRO A 197 -4.45 -11.50 1.73
CA PRO A 197 -4.32 -12.77 1.02
C PRO A 197 -5.10 -12.83 -0.31
N GLU A 198 -6.00 -11.90 -0.58
CA GLU A 198 -6.63 -11.77 -1.90
C GLU A 198 -5.66 -11.19 -2.96
N ILE A 199 -4.59 -10.51 -2.52
CA ILE A 199 -3.58 -9.90 -3.39
C ILE A 199 -2.33 -10.77 -3.45
N PHE A 200 -1.86 -11.27 -2.30
CA PHE A 200 -0.60 -11.99 -2.17
C PHE A 200 -0.84 -13.49 -1.98
N GLU A 201 -0.25 -14.33 -2.82
CA GLU A 201 -0.30 -15.79 -2.66
C GLU A 201 0.31 -16.26 -1.33
N LYS A 202 1.32 -15.53 -0.86
CA LYS A 202 2.01 -15.77 0.41
C LYS A 202 2.11 -14.46 1.16
N THR A 203 1.51 -14.41 2.34
CA THR A 203 1.46 -13.21 3.19
C THR A 203 2.55 -13.17 4.26
N ARG A 204 3.49 -14.14 4.24
CA ARG A 204 4.57 -14.20 5.22
C ARG A 204 5.80 -13.45 4.73
N PHE A 205 6.20 -12.43 5.45
CA PHE A 205 7.41 -11.66 5.21
C PHE A 205 8.68 -12.52 5.36
N SER A 206 9.74 -12.17 4.64
CA SER A 206 11.05 -12.78 4.77
C SER A 206 11.90 -12.00 5.77
N ALA A 207 12.00 -12.50 7.00
CA ALA A 207 12.80 -11.84 8.02
C ALA A 207 14.27 -11.62 7.59
N THR A 208 14.86 -12.56 6.86
CA THR A 208 16.22 -12.45 6.34
C THR A 208 16.37 -11.31 5.34
N GLU A 209 15.45 -11.23 4.35
CA GLU A 209 15.49 -10.19 3.32
C GLU A 209 15.19 -8.81 3.91
N VAL A 210 14.20 -8.73 4.81
CA VAL A 210 13.85 -7.49 5.52
C VAL A 210 15.05 -7.01 6.34
N LYS A 211 15.65 -7.90 7.15
CA LYS A 211 16.84 -7.57 7.94
C LYS A 211 17.99 -7.05 7.08
N SER A 212 18.28 -7.70 5.95
CA SER A 212 19.33 -7.25 5.03
C SER A 212 19.06 -5.83 4.53
N ARG A 213 17.84 -5.55 4.09
CA ARG A 213 17.45 -4.21 3.61
C ARG A 213 17.51 -3.15 4.70
N LEU A 214 17.03 -3.46 5.91
CA LEU A 214 17.09 -2.54 7.05
C LEU A 214 18.54 -2.24 7.46
N HIS A 215 19.44 -3.23 7.40
CA HIS A 215 20.85 -3.05 7.64
C HIS A 215 21.50 -2.10 6.62
N GLU A 216 21.20 -2.26 5.32
CA GLU A 216 21.64 -1.35 4.28
C GLU A 216 21.13 0.08 4.53
N THR A 217 19.85 0.21 4.89
CA THR A 217 19.23 1.50 5.22
C THR A 217 19.93 2.18 6.40
N ALA A 218 20.19 1.45 7.48
CA ALA A 218 20.91 2.00 8.66
C ALA A 218 22.34 2.38 8.31
N TYR A 219 23.04 1.60 7.49
CA TYR A 219 24.39 1.90 7.05
C TYR A 219 24.49 3.19 6.24
N LEU A 220 23.48 3.48 5.41
CA LEU A 220 23.42 4.67 4.55
C LEU A 220 22.94 5.92 5.30
N ASN A 221 22.39 5.78 6.50
CA ASN A 221 21.85 6.88 7.29
C ASN A 221 22.53 6.93 8.66
N PRO A 222 23.69 7.62 8.77
CA PRO A 222 24.38 7.81 10.03
C PRO A 222 23.44 8.44 11.09
N GLU A 223 23.61 8.05 12.36
CA GLU A 223 22.81 8.51 13.50
C GLU A 223 21.36 7.98 13.53
N LEU A 224 20.94 7.19 12.54
CA LEU A 224 19.66 6.48 12.57
C LEU A 224 19.84 5.10 13.21
N THR A 225 19.08 4.83 14.26
CA THR A 225 18.99 3.49 14.86
C THR A 225 17.77 2.76 14.34
N ILE A 226 17.97 1.57 13.79
CA ILE A 226 16.87 0.69 13.36
C ILE A 226 16.90 -0.58 14.24
N LEU A 227 15.83 -0.82 14.97
CA LEU A 227 15.61 -2.03 15.76
C LEU A 227 14.68 -2.98 14.99
N PHE A 228 15.11 -4.28 14.89
CA PHE A 228 14.37 -5.31 14.16
C PHE A 228 14.39 -6.64 14.92
#